data_18a315315557f8e77e4888172451cecc
#
_entry.id   18a315315557f8e77e4888172451cecc
#
_cell.length_a   1.000
_cell.length_b   1.000
_cell.length_c   1.000
_cell.angle_alpha   90.00
_cell.angle_beta   90.00
_cell.angle_gamma   90.00
#
_symmetry.space_group_name_H-M   'P 1'
#
loop_
_entity.id
_entity.type
_entity.pdbx_description
1 polymer ?
#
loop_
_entity_poly.entity_id
_entity_poly.type
_entity_poly.pdbx_seq_one_letter_code
_entity_poly.pdbx_strand_id
1 'polypeptide(L)'
;MTFFLQYIDHLIHILLADLRCLRLDHHADQRFSPALAQKKSSVISERFVNGFSGCPGDCPNSLYPNWVVCAWPEDNAKILEYQWNEVLIPYWREFVAFAKTHGVDKIGLEMHQAFCVYNTETLLRLREAVGPEIGANLDPSHLIWQGMDPIAVIRKLGSEAIFHVHAKDTKIDAANTAVNGVLDAKSYADEIHRSWIFRSIGYGHDELFWKDFVSNLRLVGYDYVLSIEHEDSLLSKNEGLVKAVDVLKRAIPFEDKMTSMRWI
;
A
#
# COMPACT_ATOMS: atom_id res chain seq x y z
N MET A 1 -3.75 11.94 -22.23
CA MET A 1 -4.28 12.81 -21.15
C MET A 1 -5.72 12.47 -20.77
N THR A 2 -6.62 12.22 -21.70
CA THR A 2 -8.06 12.05 -21.44
C THR A 2 -8.40 10.77 -20.65
N PHE A 3 -7.77 9.63 -20.93
CA PHE A 3 -8.04 8.37 -20.23
C PHE A 3 -7.47 8.32 -18.80
N PHE A 4 -6.31 8.93 -18.59
CA PHE A 4 -5.68 9.00 -17.28
C PHE A 4 -6.48 9.90 -16.32
N LEU A 5 -7.00 11.02 -16.81
CA LEU A 5 -7.88 11.91 -16.07
C LEU A 5 -9.26 11.29 -15.78
N GLN A 6 -9.83 10.51 -16.72
CA GLN A 6 -11.12 9.83 -16.49
C GLN A 6 -11.05 8.74 -15.42
N TYR A 7 -9.92 8.03 -15.28
CA TYR A 7 -9.75 7.01 -14.25
C TYR A 7 -9.65 7.64 -12.85
N ILE A 8 -9.03 8.81 -12.75
CA ILE A 8 -8.89 9.55 -11.48
C ILE A 8 -10.17 10.29 -11.13
N ASP A 9 -10.87 10.89 -12.09
CA ASP A 9 -12.21 11.46 -11.86
C ASP A 9 -13.20 10.40 -11.36
N HIS A 10 -13.09 9.17 -11.84
CA HIS A 10 -13.92 8.06 -11.37
C HIS A 10 -13.56 7.65 -9.92
N LEU A 11 -12.27 7.64 -9.57
CA LEU A 11 -11.79 7.41 -8.19
C LEU A 11 -12.22 8.54 -7.24
N ILE A 12 -12.16 9.80 -7.68
CA ILE A 12 -12.63 10.95 -6.90
C ILE A 12 -14.15 10.89 -6.67
N HIS A 13 -14.92 10.48 -7.67
CA HIS A 13 -16.38 10.30 -7.53
C HIS A 13 -16.74 9.14 -6.60
N ILE A 14 -15.99 8.03 -6.63
CA ILE A 14 -16.14 6.91 -5.69
C ILE A 14 -15.77 7.35 -4.26
N LEU A 15 -14.67 8.05 -4.07
CA LEU A 15 -14.24 8.58 -2.78
C LEU A 15 -15.22 9.61 -2.19
N LEU A 16 -15.80 10.48 -3.02
CA LEU A 16 -16.82 11.44 -2.59
C LEU A 16 -18.20 10.77 -2.33
N ALA A 17 -18.49 9.64 -2.98
CA ALA A 17 -19.67 8.83 -2.71
C ALA A 17 -19.54 8.06 -1.39
N ASP A 18 -18.38 7.47 -1.10
CA ASP A 18 -18.10 6.75 0.15
C ASP A 18 -18.10 7.69 1.37
N LEU A 19 -17.64 8.93 1.22
CA LEU A 19 -17.74 9.95 2.28
C LEU A 19 -19.20 10.34 2.61
N ARG A 20 -20.17 10.09 1.72
CA ARG A 20 -21.60 10.24 1.99
C ARG A 20 -22.24 8.99 2.61
N CYS A 21 -21.73 7.81 2.37
CA CYS A 21 -22.22 6.54 2.95
C CYS A 21 -21.85 6.35 4.41
N LEU A 22 -20.80 6.98 4.93
CA LEU A 22 -20.41 6.90 6.35
C LEU A 22 -21.34 7.65 7.31
N ARG A 23 -22.48 8.16 6.84
CA ARG A 23 -23.51 8.84 7.68
C ARG A 23 -24.74 8.00 8.05
N LEU A 24 -24.79 6.73 7.67
CA LEU A 24 -25.91 5.86 8.01
C LEU A 24 -25.38 4.52 8.49
N ASP A 25 -25.30 4.35 9.82
CA ASP A 25 -25.80 3.19 10.53
C ASP A 25 -25.54 3.32 12.03
N HIS A 26 -26.49 3.99 12.70
CA HIS A 26 -26.70 3.86 14.11
C HIS A 26 -27.63 2.67 14.36
N HIS A 27 -27.11 1.47 14.40
CA HIS A 27 -27.72 0.31 15.10
C HIS A 27 -26.80 -0.91 14.96
N ALA A 28 -25.88 -1.10 15.89
CA ALA A 28 -25.41 -2.43 16.28
C ALA A 28 -24.60 -2.38 17.57
N ASP A 29 -25.12 -3.09 18.53
CA ASP A 29 -24.49 -3.79 19.66
C ASP A 29 -23.80 -3.00 20.77
N GLN A 30 -24.55 -2.91 21.89
CA GLN A 30 -24.22 -2.25 23.17
C GLN A 30 -23.24 -3.06 24.05
N ARG A 31 -22.16 -3.63 23.53
CA ARG A 31 -21.19 -4.40 24.33
C ARG A 31 -19.75 -3.89 24.32
N PHE A 32 -19.51 -2.66 23.91
CA PHE A 32 -18.18 -2.04 24.02
C PHE A 32 -18.19 -0.88 25.05
N SER A 33 -17.23 -0.93 25.98
CA SER A 33 -17.07 0.06 27.04
C SER A 33 -16.97 1.49 26.49
N PRO A 34 -17.70 2.47 27.08
CA PRO A 34 -17.68 3.87 26.63
C PRO A 34 -16.29 4.55 26.63
N ALA A 35 -15.37 4.07 27.44
CA ALA A 35 -14.01 4.61 27.54
C ALA A 35 -13.14 4.29 26.31
N LEU A 36 -13.36 3.14 25.64
CA LEU A 36 -12.67 2.81 24.38
C LEU A 36 -13.23 3.59 23.17
N ALA A 37 -14.54 3.87 23.19
CA ALA A 37 -15.20 4.62 22.13
C ALA A 37 -14.77 6.10 22.12
N GLN A 38 -14.54 6.71 23.29
CA GLN A 38 -14.09 8.10 23.38
C GLN A 38 -12.64 8.30 22.91
N LYS A 39 -11.75 7.31 23.13
CA LYS A 39 -10.37 7.38 22.63
C LYS A 39 -10.28 7.19 21.10
N LYS A 40 -11.27 6.49 20.50
CA LYS A 40 -11.33 6.27 19.04
C LYS A 40 -11.95 7.42 18.25
N SER A 41 -12.80 8.25 18.85
CA SER A 41 -13.44 9.37 18.14
C SER A 41 -12.49 10.54 17.86
N SER A 42 -11.34 10.62 18.54
CA SER A 42 -10.32 11.65 18.28
C SER A 42 -9.32 11.28 17.17
N VAL A 43 -9.34 10.03 16.66
CA VAL A 43 -8.36 9.51 15.70
C VAL A 43 -8.82 9.61 14.24
N ILE A 44 -10.09 9.92 13.98
CA ILE A 44 -10.63 10.04 12.60
C ILE A 44 -10.62 11.49 12.11
N SER A 45 -9.67 12.31 12.51
CA SER A 45 -9.54 13.69 11.99
C SER A 45 -8.53 13.81 10.84
N GLU A 46 -7.71 12.82 10.59
CA GLU A 46 -6.77 12.86 9.48
C GLU A 46 -7.48 12.42 8.18
N ARG A 47 -7.69 13.37 7.30
CA ARG A 47 -8.20 13.09 5.95
C ARG A 47 -7.02 12.65 5.10
N PHE A 48 -6.96 11.36 4.80
CA PHE A 48 -5.96 10.82 3.90
C PHE A 48 -6.62 10.07 2.73
N VAL A 49 -5.88 9.91 1.65
CA VAL A 49 -6.31 9.21 0.44
C VAL A 49 -5.25 8.19 0.06
N ASN A 50 -5.67 6.97 -0.25
CA ASN A 50 -4.79 5.96 -0.84
C ASN A 50 -5.00 5.89 -2.35
N GLY A 51 -3.93 5.53 -3.06
CA GLY A 51 -3.97 5.34 -4.51
C GLY A 51 -2.65 4.83 -5.08
N PHE A 52 -2.54 4.94 -6.40
CA PHE A 52 -1.35 4.55 -7.15
C PHE A 52 -0.75 5.76 -7.84
N SER A 53 0.56 5.71 -8.09
CA SER A 53 1.27 6.85 -8.70
C SER A 53 0.87 7.15 -10.14
N GLY A 54 0.33 6.18 -10.84
CA GLY A 54 0.21 6.21 -12.29
C GLY A 54 1.49 5.71 -12.99
N CYS A 55 1.35 5.40 -14.27
CA CYS A 55 2.46 5.05 -15.17
C CYS A 55 2.17 5.65 -16.54
N PRO A 56 2.74 6.80 -16.89
CA PRO A 56 2.61 7.36 -18.22
C PRO A 56 3.21 6.44 -19.29
N GLY A 57 2.82 6.64 -20.53
CA GLY A 57 3.49 6.02 -21.67
C GLY A 57 4.87 6.65 -21.95
N ASP A 58 5.38 6.44 -23.13
CA ASP A 58 6.69 6.92 -23.60
C ASP A 58 6.65 8.33 -24.21
N CYS A 59 5.45 8.83 -24.51
CA CYS A 59 5.24 10.15 -25.11
C CYS A 59 3.82 10.68 -24.83
N PRO A 60 3.51 11.96 -25.14
CA PRO A 60 2.21 12.57 -24.87
C PRO A 60 1.01 11.88 -25.52
N ASN A 61 1.24 11.16 -26.61
CA ASN A 61 0.19 10.48 -27.40
C ASN A 61 0.15 8.97 -27.17
N SER A 62 0.89 8.44 -26.22
CA SER A 62 0.86 7.02 -25.88
C SER A 62 -0.53 6.58 -25.46
N LEU A 63 -0.98 5.46 -26.01
CA LEU A 63 -2.28 4.86 -25.67
C LEU A 63 -2.20 3.96 -24.43
N TYR A 64 -1.00 3.46 -24.11
CA TYR A 64 -0.77 2.48 -23.06
C TYR A 64 0.34 2.92 -22.10
N PRO A 65 0.34 2.45 -20.84
CA PRO A 65 1.43 2.69 -19.92
C PRO A 65 2.70 1.97 -20.40
N ASN A 66 3.86 2.52 -20.04
CA ASN A 66 5.15 1.90 -20.28
C ASN A 66 5.93 1.80 -18.96
N TRP A 67 5.89 0.63 -18.33
CA TRP A 67 6.59 0.40 -17.07
C TRP A 67 8.06 0.03 -17.31
N VAL A 68 8.93 1.03 -17.16
CA VAL A 68 10.37 0.90 -17.40
C VAL A 68 11.08 0.50 -16.10
N VAL A 69 11.64 -0.70 -16.08
CA VAL A 69 12.38 -1.27 -14.94
C VAL A 69 13.76 -1.81 -15.32
N CYS A 70 14.26 -1.44 -16.49
CA CYS A 70 15.56 -1.83 -17.00
C CYS A 70 16.24 -0.64 -17.67
N ALA A 71 17.56 -0.48 -17.45
CA ALA A 71 18.32 0.64 -17.99
C ALA A 71 18.61 0.51 -19.50
N TRP A 72 18.45 -0.68 -20.05
CA TRP A 72 18.68 -0.95 -21.48
C TRP A 72 17.37 -1.40 -22.15
N PRO A 73 17.08 -0.97 -23.40
CA PRO A 73 17.85 -0.06 -24.28
C PRO A 73 17.96 1.38 -23.73
N GLU A 74 18.91 2.15 -24.25
CA GLU A 74 19.21 3.53 -23.77
C GLU A 74 18.01 4.48 -23.87
N ASP A 75 17.03 4.20 -24.73
CA ASP A 75 15.79 4.97 -24.82
C ASP A 75 14.97 4.92 -23.53
N ASN A 76 15.13 3.85 -22.73
CA ASN A 76 14.46 3.72 -21.44
C ASN A 76 14.80 4.86 -20.47
N ALA A 77 16.03 5.36 -20.51
CA ALA A 77 16.41 6.52 -19.69
C ALA A 77 15.64 7.79 -20.09
N LYS A 78 15.44 8.02 -21.40
CA LYS A 78 14.67 9.15 -21.92
C LYS A 78 13.19 9.04 -21.58
N ILE A 79 12.64 7.80 -21.66
CA ILE A 79 11.26 7.52 -21.25
C ILE A 79 11.06 7.81 -19.76
N LEU A 80 11.97 7.35 -18.90
CA LEU A 80 11.91 7.63 -17.47
C LEU A 80 12.02 9.13 -17.16
N GLU A 81 12.90 9.88 -17.88
CA GLU A 81 13.01 11.31 -17.71
C GLU A 81 11.71 12.02 -18.06
N TYR A 82 11.10 11.68 -19.20
CA TYR A 82 9.80 12.20 -19.62
C TYR A 82 8.70 11.86 -18.60
N GLN A 83 8.59 10.57 -18.23
CA GLN A 83 7.56 10.12 -17.29
C GLN A 83 7.62 10.86 -15.95
N TRP A 84 8.82 11.02 -15.40
CA TRP A 84 9.01 11.63 -14.09
C TRP A 84 8.94 13.14 -14.11
N ASN A 85 9.67 13.78 -15.02
CA ASN A 85 9.88 15.21 -14.97
C ASN A 85 8.80 16.01 -15.71
N GLU A 86 8.23 15.45 -16.79
CA GLU A 86 7.22 16.15 -17.57
C GLU A 86 5.78 15.75 -17.21
N VAL A 87 5.56 14.54 -16.61
CA VAL A 87 4.22 14.07 -16.32
C VAL A 87 3.99 13.87 -14.82
N LEU A 88 4.75 12.96 -14.19
CA LEU A 88 4.41 12.49 -12.84
C LEU A 88 4.57 13.59 -11.78
N ILE A 89 5.75 14.22 -11.71
CA ILE A 89 6.03 15.23 -10.71
C ILE A 89 5.12 16.46 -10.86
N PRO A 90 4.91 17.01 -12.07
CA PRO A 90 3.96 18.12 -12.25
C PRO A 90 2.54 17.75 -11.82
N TYR A 91 2.05 16.56 -12.24
CA TYR A 91 0.72 16.08 -11.87
C TYR A 91 0.56 15.99 -10.34
N TRP A 92 1.50 15.35 -9.65
CA TRP A 92 1.38 15.15 -8.19
C TRP A 92 1.52 16.47 -7.41
N ARG A 93 2.27 17.45 -7.91
CA ARG A 93 2.31 18.80 -7.31
C ARG A 93 0.95 19.50 -7.38
N GLU A 94 0.29 19.43 -8.54
CA GLU A 94 -1.05 19.99 -8.71
C GLU A 94 -2.08 19.25 -7.86
N PHE A 95 -2.02 17.92 -7.86
CA PHE A 95 -2.95 17.10 -7.08
C PHE A 95 -2.81 17.31 -5.57
N VAL A 96 -1.58 17.41 -5.05
CA VAL A 96 -1.34 17.73 -3.63
C VAL A 96 -1.90 19.12 -3.28
N ALA A 97 -1.65 20.13 -4.13
CA ALA A 97 -2.20 21.46 -3.93
C ALA A 97 -3.74 21.44 -3.89
N PHE A 98 -4.36 20.72 -4.82
CA PHE A 98 -5.82 20.52 -4.85
C PHE A 98 -6.33 19.77 -3.60
N ALA A 99 -5.70 18.66 -3.22
CA ALA A 99 -6.08 17.86 -2.07
C ALA A 99 -6.07 18.67 -0.77
N LYS A 100 -5.06 19.54 -0.58
CA LYS A 100 -4.97 20.46 0.56
C LYS A 100 -6.15 21.43 0.65
N THR A 101 -6.66 21.93 -0.47
CA THR A 101 -7.86 22.80 -0.47
C THR A 101 -9.10 22.07 0.02
N HIS A 102 -9.09 20.73 0.01
CA HIS A 102 -10.18 19.86 0.50
C HIS A 102 -9.88 19.24 1.87
N GLY A 103 -8.82 19.69 2.53
CA GLY A 103 -8.43 19.24 3.86
C GLY A 103 -7.78 17.83 3.86
N VAL A 104 -7.25 17.38 2.73
CA VAL A 104 -6.46 16.16 2.61
C VAL A 104 -4.98 16.55 2.60
N ASP A 105 -4.23 16.08 3.58
CA ASP A 105 -2.80 16.40 3.78
C ASP A 105 -1.87 15.19 3.71
N LYS A 106 -2.45 13.99 3.54
CA LYS A 106 -1.71 12.74 3.39
C LYS A 106 -2.24 11.94 2.21
N ILE A 107 -1.34 11.55 1.31
CA ILE A 107 -1.63 10.74 0.14
C ILE A 107 -0.73 9.50 0.21
N GLY A 108 -1.31 8.35 0.54
CA GLY A 108 -0.64 7.06 0.63
C GLY A 108 -0.58 6.38 -0.74
N LEU A 109 0.60 6.32 -1.32
CA LEU A 109 0.79 5.61 -2.58
C LEU A 109 1.21 4.17 -2.32
N GLU A 110 0.51 3.24 -2.93
CA GLU A 110 0.90 1.85 -2.91
C GLU A 110 2.06 1.63 -3.88
N MET A 111 3.14 1.04 -3.36
CA MET A 111 4.31 0.66 -4.15
C MET A 111 3.99 -0.61 -4.92
N HIS A 112 3.48 -0.44 -6.14
CA HIS A 112 2.89 -1.51 -6.92
C HIS A 112 3.57 -1.63 -8.30
N GLN A 113 3.73 -2.86 -8.77
CA GLN A 113 4.22 -3.11 -10.14
C GLN A 113 3.34 -2.41 -11.19
N ALA A 114 3.90 -2.17 -12.35
CA ALA A 114 3.28 -1.44 -13.45
C ALA A 114 2.95 0.03 -13.17
N PHE A 115 3.41 0.59 -12.03
CA PHE A 115 3.35 2.01 -11.70
C PHE A 115 4.76 2.60 -11.56
N CYS A 116 4.89 3.92 -11.68
CA CYS A 116 6.19 4.59 -11.52
C CYS A 116 6.72 4.49 -10.09
N VAL A 117 5.83 4.48 -9.08
CA VAL A 117 6.17 4.21 -7.68
C VAL A 117 5.91 2.73 -7.40
N TYR A 118 6.97 1.92 -7.38
CA TYR A 118 6.89 0.48 -7.18
C TYR A 118 7.84 -0.05 -6.09
N ASN A 119 8.71 0.81 -5.58
CA ASN A 119 9.65 0.48 -4.51
C ASN A 119 9.94 1.71 -3.63
N THR A 120 10.72 1.51 -2.58
CA THR A 120 11.05 2.56 -1.60
C THR A 120 11.79 3.75 -2.23
N GLU A 121 12.69 3.49 -3.18
CA GLU A 121 13.47 4.54 -3.86
C GLU A 121 12.56 5.44 -4.68
N THR A 122 11.67 4.87 -5.47
CA THR A 122 10.74 5.63 -6.32
C THR A 122 9.69 6.38 -5.50
N LEU A 123 9.24 5.82 -4.37
CA LEU A 123 8.37 6.54 -3.44
C LEU A 123 9.07 7.76 -2.85
N LEU A 124 10.29 7.58 -2.32
CA LEU A 124 11.04 8.67 -1.72
C LEU A 124 11.44 9.74 -2.74
N ARG A 125 11.77 9.35 -3.98
CA ARG A 125 11.99 10.29 -5.08
C ARG A 125 10.78 11.19 -5.33
N LEU A 126 9.58 10.60 -5.38
CA LEU A 126 8.36 11.39 -5.59
C LEU A 126 8.07 12.29 -4.38
N ARG A 127 8.22 11.76 -3.17
CA ARG A 127 8.05 12.53 -1.92
C ARG A 127 9.02 13.71 -1.85
N GLU A 128 10.29 13.54 -2.21
CA GLU A 128 11.29 14.61 -2.25
C GLU A 128 10.91 15.69 -3.28
N ALA A 129 10.43 15.29 -4.46
CA ALA A 129 10.09 16.20 -5.53
C ALA A 129 8.78 16.97 -5.31
N VAL A 130 7.81 16.38 -4.59
CA VAL A 130 6.45 16.93 -4.45
C VAL A 130 6.23 17.53 -3.05
N GLY A 131 6.54 16.76 -2.00
CA GLY A 131 6.36 17.22 -0.62
C GLY A 131 6.04 16.07 0.36
N PRO A 132 6.02 16.39 1.67
CA PRO A 132 5.78 15.44 2.73
C PRO A 132 4.36 14.86 2.75
N GLU A 133 3.46 15.38 1.96
CA GLU A 133 2.10 14.86 1.78
C GLU A 133 2.07 13.52 1.03
N ILE A 134 3.11 13.19 0.27
CA ILE A 134 3.28 11.90 -0.39
C ILE A 134 3.92 10.91 0.60
N GLY A 135 3.30 9.77 0.79
CA GLY A 135 3.79 8.68 1.63
C GLY A 135 3.32 7.32 1.14
N ALA A 136 3.56 6.28 1.92
CA ALA A 136 3.18 4.93 1.56
C ALA A 136 1.79 4.56 2.09
N ASN A 137 0.98 3.96 1.24
CA ASN A 137 0.11 2.87 1.61
C ASN A 137 0.96 1.60 1.50
N LEU A 138 1.48 1.12 2.61
CA LEU A 138 2.46 0.02 2.63
C LEU A 138 1.75 -1.32 2.50
N ASP A 139 1.88 -1.95 1.34
CA ASP A 139 1.45 -3.33 1.11
C ASP A 139 2.68 -4.25 1.02
N PRO A 140 2.91 -5.14 2.00
CA PRO A 140 4.05 -6.03 1.98
C PRO A 140 3.98 -7.05 0.84
N SER A 141 2.79 -7.41 0.36
CA SER A 141 2.61 -8.44 -0.65
C SER A 141 3.32 -8.10 -1.96
N HIS A 142 3.26 -6.83 -2.38
CA HIS A 142 3.92 -6.35 -3.58
C HIS A 142 5.44 -6.21 -3.42
N LEU A 143 5.91 -5.98 -2.21
CA LEU A 143 7.34 -5.91 -1.90
C LEU A 143 7.97 -7.31 -1.92
N ILE A 144 7.29 -8.28 -1.30
CA ILE A 144 7.77 -9.65 -1.12
C ILE A 144 8.09 -10.32 -2.46
N TRP A 145 7.14 -10.32 -3.40
CA TRP A 145 7.39 -11.01 -4.67
C TRP A 145 8.44 -10.30 -5.53
N GLN A 146 8.65 -8.99 -5.35
CA GLN A 146 9.72 -8.25 -6.00
C GLN A 146 11.10 -8.51 -5.36
N GLY A 147 11.18 -9.29 -4.29
CA GLY A 147 12.43 -9.60 -3.60
C GLY A 147 12.84 -8.55 -2.57
N MET A 148 11.97 -7.64 -2.20
CA MET A 148 12.21 -6.68 -1.12
C MET A 148 11.80 -7.27 0.22
N ASP A 149 12.58 -6.93 1.27
CA ASP A 149 12.23 -7.23 2.65
C ASP A 149 11.32 -6.12 3.22
N PRO A 150 10.05 -6.41 3.52
CA PRO A 150 9.14 -5.41 4.08
C PRO A 150 9.60 -4.82 5.40
N ILE A 151 10.36 -5.57 6.20
CA ILE A 151 10.93 -5.10 7.47
C ILE A 151 11.97 -4.01 7.22
N ALA A 152 12.85 -4.24 6.27
CA ALA A 152 13.83 -3.23 5.85
C ALA A 152 13.14 -1.99 5.27
N VAL A 153 12.08 -2.16 4.50
CA VAL A 153 11.28 -1.06 3.95
C VAL A 153 10.62 -0.23 5.05
N ILE A 154 9.98 -0.87 6.05
CA ILE A 154 9.42 -0.17 7.22
C ILE A 154 10.46 0.70 7.91
N ARG A 155 11.64 0.13 8.16
CA ARG A 155 12.74 0.85 8.81
C ARG A 155 13.28 2.00 7.97
N LYS A 156 13.32 1.84 6.65
CA LYS A 156 13.78 2.89 5.72
C LYS A 156 12.80 4.04 5.63
N LEU A 157 11.50 3.77 5.58
CA LEU A 157 10.45 4.78 5.46
C LEU A 157 10.20 5.51 6.79
N GLY A 158 10.23 4.80 7.91
CA GLY A 158 9.82 5.36 9.20
C GLY A 158 8.34 5.72 9.25
N SER A 159 7.84 6.14 10.41
CA SER A 159 6.44 6.58 10.56
C SER A 159 6.11 7.84 9.76
N GLU A 160 7.10 8.65 9.42
CA GLU A 160 6.94 9.90 8.69
C GLU A 160 6.47 9.71 7.24
N ALA A 161 6.75 8.53 6.66
CA ALA A 161 6.41 8.24 5.29
C ALA A 161 5.48 7.01 5.14
N ILE A 162 5.03 6.39 6.24
CA ILE A 162 4.02 5.32 6.22
C ILE A 162 2.70 5.91 6.72
N PHE A 163 1.72 6.07 5.83
CA PHE A 163 0.43 6.68 6.17
C PHE A 163 -0.67 5.65 6.39
N HIS A 164 -0.56 4.52 5.71
CA HIS A 164 -1.49 3.41 5.83
C HIS A 164 -0.76 2.09 5.58
N VAL A 165 -1.31 0.98 6.07
CA VAL A 165 -0.75 -0.35 5.85
C VAL A 165 -1.85 -1.31 5.41
N HIS A 166 -1.67 -1.92 4.24
CA HIS A 166 -2.40 -3.10 3.86
C HIS A 166 -1.76 -4.34 4.51
N ALA A 167 -2.57 -5.15 5.13
CA ALA A 167 -2.17 -6.45 5.61
C ALA A 167 -2.62 -7.50 4.57
N LYS A 168 -1.69 -7.86 3.70
CA LYS A 168 -1.87 -8.81 2.58
C LYS A 168 -0.62 -9.64 2.43
N ASP A 169 -0.77 -10.90 2.17
CA ASP A 169 0.32 -11.86 2.08
C ASP A 169 0.56 -12.33 0.65
N THR A 170 1.73 -12.85 0.37
CA THR A 170 2.11 -13.42 -0.92
C THR A 170 2.90 -14.70 -0.71
N LYS A 171 2.59 -15.72 -1.50
CA LYS A 171 3.38 -16.95 -1.59
C LYS A 171 4.14 -16.99 -2.89
N ILE A 172 5.47 -17.07 -2.80
CA ILE A 172 6.33 -17.34 -3.96
C ILE A 172 6.32 -18.85 -4.20
N ASP A 173 6.05 -19.25 -5.44
CA ASP A 173 6.28 -20.63 -5.89
C ASP A 173 7.75 -20.79 -6.25
N ALA A 174 8.49 -21.52 -5.42
CA ALA A 174 9.93 -21.68 -5.59
C ALA A 174 10.30 -22.42 -6.88
N ALA A 175 9.48 -23.39 -7.32
CA ALA A 175 9.77 -24.16 -8.53
C ALA A 175 9.57 -23.30 -9.80
N ASN A 176 8.44 -22.61 -9.90
CA ASN A 176 8.15 -21.73 -11.03
C ASN A 176 9.11 -20.54 -11.08
N THR A 177 9.42 -19.95 -9.92
CA THR A 177 10.34 -18.81 -9.84
C THR A 177 11.78 -19.21 -10.18
N ALA A 178 12.22 -20.41 -9.80
CA ALA A 178 13.57 -20.90 -10.13
C ALA A 178 13.81 -21.02 -11.65
N VAL A 179 12.74 -21.19 -12.42
CA VAL A 179 12.83 -21.34 -13.89
C VAL A 179 12.51 -20.04 -14.62
N ASN A 180 11.50 -19.28 -14.17
CA ASN A 180 10.94 -18.15 -14.90
C ASN A 180 11.23 -16.79 -14.25
N GLY A 181 11.78 -16.76 -13.05
CA GLY A 181 11.90 -15.53 -12.26
C GLY A 181 10.56 -15.07 -11.69
N VAL A 182 10.53 -13.84 -11.15
CA VAL A 182 9.36 -13.27 -10.48
C VAL A 182 8.49 -12.37 -11.35
N LEU A 183 9.00 -11.91 -12.50
CA LEU A 183 8.21 -11.13 -13.46
C LEU A 183 7.24 -12.06 -14.19
N ASP A 184 5.96 -11.93 -13.91
CA ASP A 184 4.94 -12.86 -14.35
C ASP A 184 3.72 -12.14 -14.91
N ALA A 185 3.46 -12.34 -16.19
CA ALA A 185 2.31 -11.78 -16.91
C ALA A 185 1.15 -12.78 -17.10
N LYS A 186 1.23 -13.97 -16.49
CA LYS A 186 0.14 -14.95 -16.57
C LYS A 186 -1.11 -14.47 -15.83
N SER A 187 -2.26 -14.96 -16.28
CA SER A 187 -3.52 -14.68 -15.59
C SER A 187 -3.46 -15.05 -14.11
N TYR A 188 -4.07 -14.26 -13.24
CA TYR A 188 -4.20 -14.60 -11.81
C TYR A 188 -5.02 -15.87 -11.57
N ALA A 189 -5.80 -16.34 -12.54
CA ALA A 189 -6.53 -17.60 -12.48
C ALA A 189 -5.68 -18.83 -12.81
N ASP A 190 -4.43 -18.66 -13.22
CA ASP A 190 -3.48 -19.76 -13.54
C ASP A 190 -2.52 -19.98 -12.36
N GLU A 191 -3.06 -20.24 -11.18
CA GLU A 191 -2.31 -20.27 -9.91
C GLU A 191 -1.15 -21.26 -9.94
N ILE A 192 -1.35 -22.42 -10.57
CA ILE A 192 -0.35 -23.51 -10.56
C ILE A 192 0.92 -23.19 -11.37
N HIS A 193 0.83 -22.33 -12.38
CA HIS A 193 1.97 -21.98 -13.22
C HIS A 193 2.57 -20.62 -12.90
N ARG A 194 1.93 -19.85 -12.00
CA ARG A 194 2.44 -18.54 -11.62
C ARG A 194 3.66 -18.64 -10.72
N SER A 195 4.55 -17.67 -10.84
CA SER A 195 5.73 -17.54 -9.98
C SER A 195 5.37 -17.13 -8.54
N TRP A 196 4.22 -16.52 -8.34
CA TRP A 196 3.70 -16.12 -7.03
C TRP A 196 2.19 -15.89 -7.10
N ILE A 197 1.53 -16.04 -5.97
CA ILE A 197 0.10 -15.78 -5.79
C ILE A 197 -0.14 -15.02 -4.49
N PHE A 198 -1.16 -14.17 -4.47
CA PHE A 198 -1.61 -13.54 -3.24
C PHE A 198 -2.28 -14.56 -2.33
N ARG A 199 -2.07 -14.39 -1.04
CA ARG A 199 -2.59 -15.29 -0.03
C ARG A 199 -3.19 -14.51 1.15
N SER A 200 -4.12 -15.12 1.82
CA SER A 200 -4.56 -14.68 3.14
C SER A 200 -3.38 -14.66 4.11
N ILE A 201 -3.40 -13.72 5.05
CA ILE A 201 -2.37 -13.54 6.08
C ILE A 201 -2.14 -14.87 6.82
N GLY A 202 -0.88 -15.29 6.89
CA GLY A 202 -0.47 -16.56 7.49
C GLY A 202 -0.42 -17.75 6.53
N TYR A 203 -0.79 -17.55 5.24
CA TYR A 203 -0.72 -18.58 4.21
C TYR A 203 0.43 -18.39 3.22
N GLY A 204 0.97 -17.20 3.12
CA GLY A 204 2.22 -16.90 2.42
C GLY A 204 3.42 -17.01 3.35
N HIS A 205 3.32 -16.33 4.49
CA HIS A 205 4.30 -16.28 5.57
C HIS A 205 3.67 -16.69 6.88
N ASP A 206 4.49 -17.20 7.81
CA ASP A 206 4.03 -17.68 9.11
C ASP A 206 3.71 -16.54 10.10
N GLU A 207 3.20 -16.92 11.26
CA GLU A 207 2.87 -15.96 12.33
C GLU A 207 4.10 -15.20 12.85
N LEU A 208 5.30 -15.79 12.78
CA LEU A 208 6.53 -15.15 13.23
C LEU A 208 6.88 -13.95 12.33
N PHE A 209 6.74 -14.10 11.03
CA PHE A 209 6.89 -12.99 10.08
C PHE A 209 5.94 -11.83 10.42
N TRP A 210 4.66 -12.13 10.66
CA TRP A 210 3.66 -11.09 10.98
C TRP A 210 3.92 -10.42 12.33
N LYS A 211 4.43 -11.17 13.33
CA LYS A 211 4.89 -10.59 14.59
C LYS A 211 6.06 -9.65 14.41
N ASP A 212 7.02 -10.00 13.57
CA ASP A 212 8.17 -9.14 13.27
C ASP A 212 7.74 -7.91 12.46
N PHE A 213 6.87 -8.08 11.47
CA PHE A 213 6.29 -6.98 10.68
C PHE A 213 5.61 -5.94 11.58
N VAL A 214 4.69 -6.38 12.44
CA VAL A 214 3.99 -5.49 13.39
C VAL A 214 4.94 -4.88 14.40
N SER A 215 5.92 -5.64 14.91
CA SER A 215 6.92 -5.12 15.84
C SER A 215 7.75 -4.00 15.23
N ASN A 216 8.12 -4.12 13.95
CA ASN A 216 8.88 -3.08 13.26
C ASN A 216 8.04 -1.85 12.94
N LEU A 217 6.76 -1.99 12.58
CA LEU A 217 5.84 -0.86 12.51
C LEU A 217 5.77 -0.10 13.85
N ARG A 218 5.63 -0.83 14.94
CA ARG A 218 5.62 -0.26 16.29
C ARG A 218 6.96 0.38 16.68
N LEU A 219 8.09 -0.21 16.27
CA LEU A 219 9.42 0.32 16.54
C LEU A 219 9.63 1.69 15.89
N VAL A 220 9.19 1.87 14.65
CA VAL A 220 9.30 3.16 13.96
C VAL A 220 8.24 4.17 14.42
N GLY A 221 7.29 3.77 15.25
CA GLY A 221 6.26 4.66 15.80
C GLY A 221 4.98 4.74 14.96
N TYR A 222 4.77 3.81 14.04
CA TYR A 222 3.49 3.71 13.35
C TYR A 222 2.40 3.22 14.32
N ASP A 223 1.34 3.98 14.46
CA ASP A 223 0.21 3.71 15.37
C ASP A 223 -1.12 4.05 14.69
N TYR A 224 -1.36 3.42 13.53
CA TYR A 224 -2.58 3.61 12.76
C TYR A 224 -3.18 2.26 12.37
N VAL A 225 -3.78 2.11 11.22
CA VAL A 225 -4.59 0.96 10.79
C VAL A 225 -3.75 -0.10 10.09
N LEU A 226 -4.01 -1.38 10.39
CA LEU A 226 -3.69 -2.53 9.56
C LEU A 226 -4.97 -2.97 8.85
N SER A 227 -5.10 -2.63 7.59
CA SER A 227 -6.29 -2.91 6.78
C SER A 227 -6.10 -4.23 6.05
N ILE A 228 -6.92 -5.24 6.35
CA ILE A 228 -6.84 -6.52 5.65
C ILE A 228 -7.33 -6.35 4.22
N GLU A 229 -6.47 -6.69 3.26
CA GLU A 229 -6.83 -6.83 1.86
C GLU A 229 -6.82 -8.32 1.47
N HIS A 230 -7.93 -8.80 0.91
CA HIS A 230 -8.11 -10.21 0.59
C HIS A 230 -8.18 -10.43 -0.92
N GLU A 231 -7.12 -11.02 -1.47
CA GLU A 231 -7.02 -11.44 -2.88
C GLU A 231 -6.55 -12.91 -3.01
N ASP A 232 -6.91 -13.75 -2.05
CA ASP A 232 -6.56 -15.17 -2.03
C ASP A 232 -7.57 -15.97 -2.87
N SER A 233 -7.14 -16.52 -4.00
CA SER A 233 -7.97 -17.35 -4.88
C SER A 233 -8.26 -18.74 -4.32
N LEU A 234 -7.49 -19.20 -3.32
CA LEU A 234 -7.59 -20.54 -2.74
C LEU A 234 -8.46 -20.59 -1.47
N LEU A 235 -8.89 -19.44 -0.96
CA LEU A 235 -9.79 -19.33 0.18
C LEU A 235 -11.01 -18.47 -0.16
N SER A 236 -12.16 -18.80 0.42
CA SER A 236 -13.32 -17.90 0.34
C SER A 236 -13.03 -16.60 1.07
N LYS A 237 -13.68 -15.50 0.66
CA LYS A 237 -13.53 -14.20 1.31
C LYS A 237 -13.79 -14.26 2.81
N ASN A 238 -14.83 -14.96 3.24
CA ASN A 238 -15.18 -15.06 4.65
C ASN A 238 -14.15 -15.89 5.43
N GLU A 239 -13.74 -17.04 4.92
CA GLU A 239 -12.75 -17.88 5.58
C GLU A 239 -11.38 -17.19 5.66
N GLY A 240 -10.94 -16.60 4.54
CA GLY A 240 -9.68 -15.87 4.49
C GLY A 240 -9.65 -14.67 5.45
N LEU A 241 -10.75 -13.91 5.54
CA LEU A 241 -10.86 -12.79 6.47
C LEU A 241 -10.78 -13.25 7.93
N VAL A 242 -11.54 -14.30 8.31
CA VAL A 242 -11.53 -14.82 9.70
C VAL A 242 -10.13 -15.27 10.09
N LYS A 243 -9.46 -16.04 9.21
CA LYS A 243 -8.10 -16.55 9.46
C LYS A 243 -7.07 -15.43 9.54
N ALA A 244 -7.16 -14.42 8.67
CA ALA A 244 -6.30 -13.25 8.70
C ALA A 244 -6.44 -12.47 10.02
N VAL A 245 -7.68 -12.24 10.47
CA VAL A 245 -7.96 -11.60 11.77
C VAL A 245 -7.35 -12.38 12.94
N ASP A 246 -7.45 -13.70 12.92
CA ASP A 246 -6.90 -14.56 13.98
C ASP A 246 -5.36 -14.46 14.05
N VAL A 247 -4.68 -14.45 12.91
CA VAL A 247 -3.22 -14.29 12.88
C VAL A 247 -2.82 -12.89 13.37
N LEU A 248 -3.48 -11.84 12.87
CA LEU A 248 -3.17 -10.46 13.28
C LEU A 248 -3.45 -10.22 14.75
N LYS A 249 -4.52 -10.77 15.33
CA LYS A 249 -4.79 -10.68 16.78
C LYS A 249 -3.66 -11.26 17.63
N ARG A 250 -2.98 -12.30 17.16
CA ARG A 250 -1.83 -12.88 17.85
C ARG A 250 -0.52 -12.13 17.58
N ALA A 251 -0.46 -11.38 16.48
CA ALA A 251 0.73 -10.60 16.11
C ALA A 251 0.72 -9.18 16.71
N ILE A 252 -0.45 -8.58 16.90
CA ILE A 252 -0.59 -7.19 17.36
C ILE A 252 -0.51 -7.13 18.90
N PRO A 253 0.47 -6.40 19.48
CA PRO A 253 0.45 -6.07 20.90
C PRO A 253 -0.64 -5.05 21.20
N PHE A 254 -1.52 -5.33 22.15
CA PHE A 254 -2.64 -4.46 22.53
C PHE A 254 -2.30 -3.50 23.66
N GLU A 255 -1.22 -3.74 24.38
CA GLU A 255 -0.79 -2.89 25.49
C GLU A 255 0.20 -1.81 25.03
N ASP A 256 0.24 -0.70 25.74
CA ASP A 256 1.19 0.38 25.49
C ASP A 256 2.63 -0.12 25.64
N LYS A 257 3.57 0.51 24.94
CA LYS A 257 4.99 0.24 25.12
C LYS A 257 5.39 0.54 26.56
N MET A 258 6.21 -0.29 27.16
CA MET A 258 6.85 0.06 28.42
C MET A 258 7.76 1.29 28.20
N THR A 259 7.46 2.38 28.92
CA THR A 259 8.17 3.65 28.77
C THR A 259 9.58 3.65 29.35
N SER A 260 9.89 2.71 30.24
CA SER A 260 11.25 2.50 30.75
C SER A 260 11.42 1.08 31.26
N MET A 261 12.37 0.34 30.70
CA MET A 261 12.95 -0.81 31.39
C MET A 261 14.11 -0.33 32.26
N ARG A 262 13.93 -0.34 33.54
CA ARG A 262 15.05 -0.13 34.48
C ARG A 262 15.76 -1.46 34.72
N TRP A 263 16.65 -1.81 33.80
CA TRP A 263 17.52 -3.01 33.93
C TRP A 263 18.89 -2.67 34.52
N ILE A 264 19.20 -1.40 34.68
CA ILE A 264 20.52 -0.91 35.08
C ILE A 264 20.34 0.18 36.10
#